data_2f566689bebadbaf41bcd929772e5593
#
_entry.id   2f566689bebadbaf41bcd929772e5593
#
_cell.length_a   1.000
_cell.length_b   1.000
_cell.length_c   1.000
_cell.angle_alpha   90.00
_cell.angle_beta   90.00
_cell.angle_gamma   90.00
#
_symmetry.space_group_name_H-M   'P 1'
#
loop_
_entity.id
_entity.type
_entity.pdbx_description
1 polymer ?
#
loop_
_entity_poly.entity_id
_entity_poly.type
_entity_poly.pdbx_seq_one_letter_code
_entity_poly.pdbx_strand_id
1 'polypeptide(L)'
;MKKILSFLIAVLLGLSLGTIYAQAETKNADNSEEKSQNGADLAKSAKAAYLIEYTSGKAIYAKNENEKLYPASMTKMMGLLLIYEALHDGKLSWDDVVTTSEHAASMGGSQVFLEVNEQMSVKDMIKSISVFI
;
A
#
# COMPACT_ATOMS: atom_id res chain seq x y z
N MET A 1 51.88 -15.11 15.27
CA MET A 1 51.73 -14.89 13.82
C MET A 1 50.45 -15.43 13.21
N LYS A 2 50.03 -16.68 13.51
CA LYS A 2 48.78 -17.26 12.95
C LYS A 2 47.48 -16.49 13.33
N LYS A 3 47.38 -15.91 14.54
CA LYS A 3 46.19 -15.14 14.99
C LYS A 3 46.05 -13.77 14.33
N ILE A 4 47.17 -13.13 13.99
CA ILE A 4 47.19 -11.82 13.31
C ILE A 4 46.79 -11.99 11.85
N LEU A 5 47.22 -13.05 11.21
CA LEU A 5 46.88 -13.39 9.81
C LEU A 5 45.36 -13.69 9.70
N SER A 6 44.78 -14.41 10.66
CA SER A 6 43.35 -14.72 10.69
C SER A 6 42.47 -13.46 10.85
N PHE A 7 42.95 -12.46 11.64
CA PHE A 7 42.24 -11.19 11.82
C PHE A 7 42.28 -10.34 10.57
N LEU A 8 43.44 -10.31 9.86
CA LEU A 8 43.60 -9.58 8.60
C LEU A 8 42.69 -10.17 7.47
N ILE A 9 42.53 -11.48 7.40
CA ILE A 9 41.63 -12.12 6.42
C ILE A 9 40.16 -11.81 6.75
N ALA A 10 39.78 -11.77 8.02
CA ALA A 10 38.42 -11.42 8.43
C ALA A 10 38.06 -9.95 8.10
N VAL A 11 39.00 -9.02 8.27
CA VAL A 11 38.82 -7.60 7.92
C VAL A 11 38.73 -7.39 6.42
N LEU A 12 39.52 -8.11 5.62
CA LEU A 12 39.48 -8.06 4.15
C LEU A 12 38.16 -8.63 3.59
N LEU A 13 37.62 -9.71 4.18
CA LEU A 13 36.31 -10.27 3.82
C LEU A 13 35.15 -9.35 4.24
N GLY A 14 35.25 -8.66 5.38
CA GLY A 14 34.25 -7.70 5.83
C GLY A 14 34.15 -6.45 4.93
N LEU A 15 35.28 -5.98 4.41
CA LEU A 15 35.32 -4.84 3.47
C LEU A 15 34.76 -5.19 2.08
N SER A 16 34.92 -6.42 1.62
CA SER A 16 34.37 -6.85 0.33
C SER A 16 32.85 -7.05 0.35
N LEU A 17 32.28 -7.46 1.51
CA LEU A 17 30.82 -7.56 1.68
C LEU A 17 30.15 -6.19 1.78
N GLY A 18 30.80 -5.21 2.41
CA GLY A 18 30.27 -3.84 2.51
C GLY A 18 30.10 -3.14 1.15
N THR A 19 30.99 -3.39 0.20
CA THR A 19 30.89 -2.81 -1.16
C THR A 19 29.79 -3.45 -2.01
N ILE A 20 29.43 -4.71 -1.76
CA ILE A 20 28.32 -5.39 -2.46
C ILE A 20 26.98 -4.84 -1.97
N TYR A 21 26.81 -4.55 -0.68
CA TYR A 21 25.58 -3.94 -0.15
C TYR A 21 25.39 -2.49 -0.60
N ALA A 22 26.46 -1.70 -0.68
CA ALA A 22 26.40 -0.32 -1.17
C ALA A 22 26.02 -0.24 -2.66
N GLN A 23 26.39 -1.26 -3.47
CA GLN A 23 26.08 -1.31 -4.91
C GLN A 23 24.68 -1.86 -5.19
N ALA A 24 24.05 -2.58 -4.23
CA ALA A 24 22.67 -3.03 -4.34
C ALA A 24 21.67 -1.89 -4.07
N GLU A 25 21.97 -0.97 -3.15
CA GLU A 25 21.11 0.21 -2.87
C GLU A 25 21.17 1.26 -4.00
N THR A 26 22.30 1.41 -4.70
CA THR A 26 22.39 2.36 -5.82
C THR A 26 21.75 1.87 -7.11
N LYS A 27 21.48 0.56 -7.28
CA LYS A 27 20.77 0.03 -8.46
C LYS A 27 19.25 0.14 -8.38
N ASN A 28 18.68 0.30 -7.21
CA ASN A 28 17.22 0.47 -7.05
C ASN A 28 16.75 1.93 -7.09
N ALA A 29 17.64 2.92 -7.15
CA ALA A 29 17.29 4.33 -7.22
C ALA A 29 17.20 4.90 -8.64
N ASP A 30 17.59 4.13 -9.67
CA ASP A 30 17.75 4.65 -11.06
C ASP A 30 16.74 4.08 -12.06
N ASN A 31 15.63 3.49 -11.60
CA ASN A 31 14.57 2.98 -12.49
C ASN A 31 13.25 3.76 -12.41
N SER A 32 13.26 4.99 -11.89
CA SER A 32 12.05 5.82 -11.80
C SER A 32 11.93 6.92 -12.85
N GLU A 33 12.76 6.93 -13.91
CA GLU A 33 12.65 7.90 -15.00
C GLU A 33 12.58 7.26 -16.40
N GLU A 34 11.67 6.32 -16.64
CA GLU A 34 11.05 6.26 -17.96
C GLU A 34 9.75 7.09 -17.90
N LYS A 35 9.91 8.42 -17.94
CA LYS A 35 8.86 9.32 -18.38
C LYS A 35 8.36 8.79 -19.73
N SER A 36 7.11 8.33 -19.77
CA SER A 36 6.36 8.16 -21.02
C SER A 36 6.34 9.50 -21.78
N GLN A 37 7.40 9.77 -22.50
CA GLN A 37 7.48 10.89 -23.46
C GLN A 37 6.79 10.42 -24.73
N ASN A 38 5.64 10.99 -25.02
CA ASN A 38 4.80 10.97 -26.22
C ASN A 38 3.44 10.30 -26.07
N GLY A 39 2.79 10.37 -24.93
CA GLY A 39 1.38 9.98 -24.79
C GLY A 39 0.48 11.21 -24.60
N ALA A 40 -0.68 11.20 -25.24
CA ALA A 40 -1.74 12.15 -24.92
C ALA A 40 -2.02 12.12 -23.41
N ASP A 41 -2.29 13.28 -22.78
CA ASP A 41 -2.72 13.32 -21.37
C ASP A 41 -4.06 12.59 -21.24
N LEU A 42 -4.00 11.32 -20.82
CA LEU A 42 -5.16 10.44 -20.67
C LEU A 42 -6.05 10.84 -19.49
N ALA A 43 -5.53 11.66 -18.59
CA ALA A 43 -6.18 12.03 -17.33
C ALA A 43 -6.23 13.55 -17.14
N LYS A 44 -6.71 14.28 -18.16
CA LYS A 44 -6.70 15.76 -18.20
C LYS A 44 -7.32 16.41 -16.97
N SER A 45 -8.42 15.85 -16.47
CA SER A 45 -9.16 16.38 -15.32
C SER A 45 -8.60 15.94 -13.97
N ALA A 46 -7.70 14.94 -13.93
CA ALA A 46 -7.12 14.45 -12.69
C ALA A 46 -5.86 15.25 -12.33
N LYS A 47 -5.67 15.52 -11.03
CA LYS A 47 -4.43 16.13 -10.51
C LYS A 47 -3.27 15.14 -10.60
N ALA A 48 -3.51 13.87 -10.28
CA ALA A 48 -2.57 12.78 -10.44
C ALA A 48 -3.28 11.54 -11.01
N ALA A 49 -2.54 10.67 -11.70
CA ALA A 49 -3.06 9.42 -12.22
C ALA A 49 -1.93 8.39 -12.35
N TYR A 50 -2.25 7.13 -12.09
CA TYR A 50 -1.31 6.04 -12.22
C TYR A 50 -2.03 4.81 -12.76
N LEU A 51 -1.53 4.27 -13.87
CA LEU A 51 -2.06 3.07 -14.52
C LEU A 51 -0.95 2.03 -14.60
N ILE A 52 -1.22 0.83 -14.12
CA ILE A 52 -0.29 -0.29 -14.15
C ILE A 52 -0.86 -1.48 -14.94
N GLU A 53 0.03 -2.24 -15.56
CA GLU A 53 -0.32 -3.57 -16.06
C GLU A 53 -0.35 -4.53 -14.85
N TYR A 54 -1.47 -5.25 -14.72
CA TYR A 54 -1.77 -6.04 -13.52
C TYR A 54 -0.76 -7.16 -13.24
N THR A 55 -0.31 -7.85 -14.28
CA THR A 55 0.54 -9.05 -14.14
C THR A 55 1.99 -8.70 -13.80
N SER A 56 2.54 -7.70 -14.47
CA SER A 56 3.94 -7.30 -14.35
C SER A 56 4.17 -6.16 -13.35
N GLY A 57 3.10 -5.44 -12.97
CA GLY A 57 3.20 -4.21 -12.18
C GLY A 57 3.83 -3.03 -12.92
N LYS A 58 4.09 -3.17 -14.24
CA LYS A 58 4.72 -2.10 -15.03
C LYS A 58 3.78 -0.92 -15.20
N ALA A 59 4.29 0.30 -14.95
CA ALA A 59 3.55 1.52 -15.22
C ALA A 59 3.29 1.69 -16.73
N ILE A 60 2.02 1.85 -17.10
CA ILE A 60 1.58 2.17 -18.46
C ILE A 60 1.43 3.68 -18.61
N TYR A 61 0.95 4.35 -17.56
CA TYR A 61 0.78 5.80 -17.52
C TYR A 61 0.99 6.31 -16.11
N ALA A 62 1.69 7.43 -15.97
CA ALA A 62 1.93 8.09 -14.71
C ALA A 62 1.84 9.61 -14.89
N LYS A 63 1.13 10.27 -13.98
CA LYS A 63 0.97 11.72 -13.91
C LYS A 63 0.98 12.13 -12.46
N ASN A 64 2.00 12.88 -12.04
CA ASN A 64 2.16 13.34 -10.65
C ASN A 64 1.96 12.25 -9.60
N GLU A 65 2.37 11.04 -9.89
CA GLU A 65 2.10 9.83 -9.08
C GLU A 65 2.73 9.87 -7.69
N ASN A 66 3.77 10.70 -7.52
CA ASN A 66 4.47 10.91 -6.24
C ASN A 66 3.97 12.15 -5.48
N GLU A 67 2.99 12.88 -6.02
CA GLU A 67 2.44 14.05 -5.36
C GLU A 67 1.56 13.63 -4.17
N LYS A 68 1.76 14.27 -3.01
CA LYS A 68 0.92 14.02 -1.82
C LYS A 68 -0.41 14.71 -1.99
N LEU A 69 -1.44 13.93 -2.28
CA LEU A 69 -2.81 14.38 -2.46
C LEU A 69 -3.75 13.69 -1.47
N TYR A 70 -4.93 14.27 -1.26
CA TYR A 70 -5.98 13.63 -0.47
C TYR A 70 -6.67 12.55 -1.33
N PRO A 71 -6.57 11.26 -0.94
CA PRO A 71 -7.11 10.16 -1.75
C PRO A 71 -8.64 10.01 -1.64
N ALA A 72 -9.29 10.75 -0.76
CA ALA A 72 -10.72 10.65 -0.49
C ALA A 72 -11.17 9.19 -0.28
N SER A 73 -12.24 8.75 -0.94
CA SER A 73 -12.76 7.37 -0.80
C SER A 73 -11.81 6.27 -1.24
N MET A 74 -10.74 6.57 -1.98
CA MET A 74 -9.70 5.57 -2.28
C MET A 74 -9.05 5.00 -1.02
N THR A 75 -9.09 5.72 0.10
CA THR A 75 -8.66 5.24 1.42
C THR A 75 -9.39 3.94 1.82
N LYS A 76 -10.65 3.75 1.38
CA LYS A 76 -11.43 2.54 1.66
C LYS A 76 -10.79 1.28 1.07
N MET A 77 -10.02 1.40 -0.02
CA MET A 77 -9.29 0.27 -0.61
C MET A 77 -8.27 -0.32 0.38
N MET A 78 -7.54 0.54 1.09
CA MET A 78 -6.61 0.09 2.14
C MET A 78 -7.37 -0.54 3.31
N GLY A 79 -8.48 0.04 3.73
CA GLY A 79 -9.32 -0.55 4.78
C GLY A 79 -9.82 -1.95 4.41
N LEU A 80 -10.31 -2.13 3.17
CA LEU A 80 -10.72 -3.43 2.66
C LEU A 80 -9.57 -4.43 2.61
N LEU A 81 -8.37 -4.01 2.16
CA LEU A 81 -7.19 -4.87 2.14
C LEU A 81 -6.88 -5.42 3.54
N LEU A 82 -6.82 -4.56 4.55
CA LEU A 82 -6.55 -4.96 5.93
C LEU A 82 -7.63 -5.90 6.50
N ILE A 83 -8.90 -5.68 6.14
CA ILE A 83 -10.00 -6.57 6.54
C ILE A 83 -9.84 -7.96 5.88
N TYR A 84 -9.53 -8.00 4.58
CA TYR A 84 -9.31 -9.27 3.87
C TYR A 84 -8.07 -10.02 4.38
N GLU A 85 -7.01 -9.33 4.74
CA GLU A 85 -5.85 -9.94 5.41
C GLU A 85 -6.24 -10.55 6.76
N ALA A 86 -7.04 -9.84 7.57
CA ALA A 86 -7.51 -10.34 8.84
C ALA A 86 -8.42 -11.58 8.69
N LEU A 87 -9.28 -11.61 7.66
CA LEU A 87 -10.11 -12.76 7.30
C LEU A 87 -9.25 -13.94 6.85
N HIS A 88 -8.24 -13.68 6.00
CA HIS A 88 -7.31 -14.71 5.52
C HIS A 88 -6.51 -15.35 6.66
N ASP A 89 -6.05 -14.52 7.59
CA ASP A 89 -5.29 -14.97 8.77
C ASP A 89 -6.16 -15.63 9.84
N GLY A 90 -7.48 -15.71 9.67
CA GLY A 90 -8.41 -16.23 10.64
C GLY A 90 -8.57 -15.40 11.91
N LYS A 91 -8.13 -14.12 11.87
CA LYS A 91 -8.32 -13.16 12.98
C LYS A 91 -9.73 -12.58 13.01
N LEU A 92 -10.44 -12.69 11.90
CA LEU A 92 -11.79 -12.21 11.67
C LEU A 92 -12.57 -13.26 10.88
N SER A 93 -13.87 -13.38 11.11
CA SER A 93 -14.79 -14.25 10.36
C SER A 93 -15.84 -13.40 9.63
N TRP A 94 -16.37 -13.92 8.52
CA TRP A 94 -17.43 -13.28 7.75
C TRP A 94 -18.71 -13.05 8.55
N ASP A 95 -18.99 -13.93 9.50
CA ASP A 95 -20.21 -13.92 10.32
C ASP A 95 -19.97 -13.24 11.68
N ASP A 96 -18.75 -12.75 11.95
CA ASP A 96 -18.49 -11.97 13.16
C ASP A 96 -19.37 -10.71 13.18
N VAL A 97 -19.88 -10.37 14.36
CA VAL A 97 -20.74 -9.23 14.57
C VAL A 97 -19.93 -8.04 15.04
N VAL A 98 -20.00 -6.95 14.29
CA VAL A 98 -19.38 -5.67 14.64
C VAL A 98 -20.44 -4.76 15.21
N THR A 99 -20.14 -4.17 16.38
CA THR A 99 -21.01 -3.20 17.05
C THR A 99 -20.53 -1.79 16.74
N THR A 100 -21.46 -0.92 16.30
CA THR A 100 -21.18 0.46 15.97
C THR A 100 -20.89 1.27 17.23
N SER A 101 -19.70 1.87 17.30
CA SER A 101 -19.32 2.76 18.39
C SER A 101 -19.98 4.13 18.23
N GLU A 102 -20.09 4.88 19.33
CA GLU A 102 -20.55 6.27 19.31
C GLU A 102 -19.73 7.13 18.35
N HIS A 103 -18.41 6.96 18.36
CA HIS A 103 -17.51 7.66 17.44
C HIS A 103 -17.82 7.32 15.98
N ALA A 104 -18.02 6.05 15.64
CA ALA A 104 -18.32 5.64 14.27
C ALA A 104 -19.69 6.19 13.80
N ALA A 105 -20.71 6.17 14.65
CA ALA A 105 -22.02 6.70 14.34
C ALA A 105 -22.02 8.24 14.14
N SER A 106 -21.11 8.95 14.80
CA SER A 106 -20.99 10.42 14.71
C SER A 106 -20.21 10.91 13.47
N MET A 107 -19.56 10.02 12.73
CA MET A 107 -18.72 10.40 11.58
C MET A 107 -19.58 10.85 10.40
N GLY A 108 -19.14 11.94 9.75
CA GLY A 108 -19.78 12.46 8.54
C GLY A 108 -19.24 11.83 7.25
N GLY A 109 -19.79 12.26 6.12
CA GLY A 109 -19.39 11.80 4.78
C GLY A 109 -20.30 10.71 4.23
N SER A 110 -19.77 9.80 3.37
CA SER A 110 -20.53 8.64 2.87
C SER A 110 -20.77 7.66 4.00
N GLN A 111 -22.05 7.37 4.28
CA GLN A 111 -22.47 6.62 5.48
C GLN A 111 -23.48 5.53 5.13
N VAL A 112 -23.59 4.55 6.00
CA VAL A 112 -24.64 3.52 6.03
C VAL A 112 -25.69 3.86 7.10
N PHE A 113 -25.53 4.97 7.83
CA PHE A 113 -26.42 5.48 8.87
C PHE A 113 -26.72 4.48 9.98
N LEU A 114 -25.68 3.82 10.50
CA LEU A 114 -25.81 2.93 11.64
C LEU A 114 -25.95 3.73 12.95
N GLU A 115 -26.89 3.33 13.80
CA GLU A 115 -27.06 3.91 15.13
C GLU A 115 -25.99 3.41 16.12
N VAL A 116 -25.81 4.12 17.23
CA VAL A 116 -24.93 3.69 18.31
C VAL A 116 -25.41 2.34 18.87
N ASN A 117 -24.49 1.39 19.00
CA ASN A 117 -24.74 0.00 19.41
C ASN A 117 -25.49 -0.85 18.36
N GLU A 118 -25.82 -0.32 17.20
CA GLU A 118 -26.33 -1.13 16.10
C GLU A 118 -25.28 -2.15 15.66
N GLN A 119 -25.72 -3.36 15.31
CA GLN A 119 -24.87 -4.49 15.00
C GLN A 119 -25.06 -4.92 13.55
N MET A 120 -23.94 -5.21 12.90
CA MET A 120 -23.90 -5.71 11.51
C MET A 120 -22.82 -6.78 11.36
N SER A 121 -23.03 -7.76 10.49
CA SER A 121 -22.01 -8.75 10.19
C SER A 121 -20.83 -8.12 9.44
N VAL A 122 -19.61 -8.69 9.59
CA VAL A 122 -18.42 -8.31 8.82
C VAL A 122 -18.72 -8.37 7.33
N LYS A 123 -19.41 -9.41 6.87
CA LYS A 123 -19.83 -9.58 5.47
C LYS A 123 -20.66 -8.40 4.97
N ASP A 124 -21.63 -7.94 5.73
CA ASP A 124 -22.50 -6.84 5.32
C ASP A 124 -21.82 -5.48 5.45
N MET A 125 -20.92 -5.32 6.43
CA MET A 125 -20.06 -4.13 6.50
C MET A 125 -19.13 -4.01 5.28
N ILE A 126 -18.53 -5.12 4.83
CA ILE A 126 -17.69 -5.12 3.61
C ILE A 126 -18.51 -4.74 2.38
N LYS A 127 -19.72 -5.28 2.23
CA LYS A 127 -20.64 -4.88 1.14
C LYS A 127 -20.97 -3.39 1.22
N SER A 128 -21.25 -2.89 2.42
CA SER A 128 -21.56 -1.47 2.64
C SER A 128 -20.40 -0.58 2.23
N ILE A 129 -19.17 -0.89 2.64
CA ILE A 129 -17.97 -0.14 2.22
C ILE A 129 -17.78 -0.19 0.70
N SER A 130 -18.10 -1.31 0.05
CA SER A 130 -17.88 -1.49 -1.39
C SER A 130 -18.93 -0.81 -2.27
N VAL A 131 -20.16 -0.65 -1.78
CA VAL A 131 -21.29 -0.11 -2.55
C VAL A 131 -21.49 1.38 -2.32
N PHE A 132 -21.31 1.85 -1.07
CA PHE A 132 -21.48 3.27 -0.72
C PHE A 132 -20.13 4.01 -0.75
N ILE A 133 -19.62 4.24 -1.92
CA ILE A 133 -18.37 4.98 -2.17
C ILE A 133 -18.67 6.47 -2.41
#